data_38cd2aa657cf80bd84fcd3fd28597dba
#
_entry.id   38cd2aa657cf80bd84fcd3fd28597dba
#
_cell.length_a   1.000
_cell.length_b   1.000
_cell.length_c   1.000
_cell.angle_alpha   90.00
_cell.angle_beta   90.00
_cell.angle_gamma   90.00
#
_symmetry.space_group_name_H-M   'P 1'
#
loop_
_entity.id
_entity.type
_entity.pdbx_description
1 polymer ?
#
loop_
_entity_poly.entity_id
_entity_poly.type
_entity_poly.pdbx_seq_one_letter_code
_entity_poly.pdbx_strand_id
1 'polypeptide(L)'
;LGILAGDYLKEASDCTVDMTAIGFLYRYGYFTQTLSPEGQQIANYEAQNFSNLPITQVYNADGTPMVIEVPYPERTVKAYLWKVAVGRINLYLLDTDNEMNSEWDRQITHQLYGGDWENRIKQEILLGMGGVIALNKLGIKKDIYHCNEGHAAFMGLQRLLDLVEGEHLTFQQALEVVRASGLYTCHTPVPAGHDYFEEGLFYKYMSSYPARLGIEWHDLIGMGRQNPDDNTEKFSMSVFALNTCQEANGVSKLHGEVSRKMFAPVWQGYFPEELHVGYVTNGVHMPTWAASEWKALYFKTFPKEWYTDQSNPDMWKAYNDLPEETIWNTRMSLKSKLIDYIKEQFREDWMKTQGDPARIVRA
;
A
#
# COMPACT_ATOMS: atom_id res chain seq x y z
N LEU A 1 4.81 7.22 -2.24
CA LEU A 1 4.45 5.84 -2.62
C LEU A 1 5.67 4.94 -2.47
N GLY A 2 5.47 3.71 -1.96
CA GLY A 2 6.49 2.67 -2.02
C GLY A 2 6.77 2.25 -3.48
N ILE A 3 7.90 1.58 -3.71
CA ILE A 3 8.32 1.17 -5.05
C ILE A 3 7.24 0.31 -5.72
N LEU A 4 6.77 -0.74 -5.05
CA LEU A 4 5.77 -1.65 -5.60
C LEU A 4 4.45 -0.93 -5.93
N ALA A 5 3.91 -0.15 -5.00
CA ALA A 5 2.66 0.57 -5.22
C ALA A 5 2.79 1.61 -6.34
N GLY A 6 3.92 2.31 -6.42
CA GLY A 6 4.19 3.26 -7.50
C GLY A 6 4.28 2.59 -8.87
N ASP A 7 5.01 1.49 -8.95
CA ASP A 7 5.15 0.72 -10.19
C ASP A 7 3.83 0.10 -10.64
N TYR A 8 3.05 -0.43 -9.69
CA TYR A 8 1.73 -1.00 -9.98
C TYR A 8 0.77 0.03 -10.57
N LEU A 9 0.72 1.24 -10.00
CA LEU A 9 -0.14 2.31 -10.52
C LEU A 9 0.31 2.82 -11.88
N LYS A 10 1.62 2.90 -12.14
CA LYS A 10 2.16 3.29 -13.44
C LYS A 10 1.82 2.26 -14.51
N GLU A 11 2.04 0.98 -14.21
CA GLU A 11 1.73 -0.11 -15.13
C GLU A 11 0.22 -0.18 -15.40
N ALA A 12 -0.62 -0.07 -14.36
CA ALA A 12 -2.08 -0.03 -14.53
C ALA A 12 -2.51 1.15 -15.42
N SER A 13 -1.83 2.29 -15.30
CA SER A 13 -2.07 3.44 -16.18
C SER A 13 -1.68 3.16 -17.61
N ASP A 14 -0.52 2.55 -17.84
CA ASP A 14 -0.03 2.24 -19.19
C ASP A 14 -0.90 1.18 -19.87
N CYS A 15 -1.36 0.18 -19.10
CA CYS A 15 -2.30 -0.85 -19.55
C CYS A 15 -3.74 -0.37 -19.63
N THR A 16 -4.05 0.89 -19.35
CA THR A 16 -5.41 1.46 -19.41
C THR A 16 -6.44 0.76 -18.51
N VAL A 17 -5.98 0.22 -17.36
CA VAL A 17 -6.86 -0.43 -16.38
C VAL A 17 -7.76 0.62 -15.72
N ASP A 18 -9.06 0.36 -15.62
CA ASP A 18 -9.98 1.20 -14.86
C ASP A 18 -9.77 1.00 -13.37
N MET A 19 -8.85 1.76 -12.80
CA MET A 19 -8.41 1.64 -11.42
C MET A 19 -8.47 2.99 -10.69
N THR A 20 -8.80 2.92 -9.41
CA THR A 20 -8.68 4.04 -8.46
C THR A 20 -7.97 3.52 -7.22
N ALA A 21 -7.02 4.26 -6.71
CA ALA A 21 -6.27 3.88 -5.52
C ALA A 21 -6.50 4.84 -4.36
N ILE A 22 -6.45 4.31 -3.14
CA ILE A 22 -6.54 5.06 -1.88
C ILE A 22 -5.28 4.81 -1.06
N GLY A 23 -4.78 5.85 -0.42
CA GLY A 23 -3.63 5.79 0.48
C GLY A 23 -3.62 6.95 1.46
N PHE A 24 -2.51 7.14 2.16
CA PHE A 24 -2.30 8.27 3.06
C PHE A 24 -1.38 9.33 2.45
N LEU A 25 -1.63 10.57 2.80
CA LEU A 25 -0.66 11.65 2.62
C LEU A 25 0.09 11.83 3.95
N TYR A 26 1.25 11.17 4.05
CA TYR A 26 2.05 11.25 5.26
C TYR A 26 2.74 12.60 5.40
N ARG A 27 2.65 13.20 6.61
CA ARG A 27 3.34 14.47 6.91
C ARG A 27 4.85 14.31 6.93
N TYR A 28 5.36 13.21 7.52
CA TYR A 28 6.79 12.93 7.65
C TYR A 28 7.22 11.76 6.76
N GLY A 29 6.30 10.85 6.43
CA GLY A 29 6.58 9.67 5.60
C GLY A 29 7.62 8.75 6.24
N TYR A 30 8.64 8.42 5.45
CA TYR A 30 9.80 7.66 5.90
C TYR A 30 10.97 8.61 6.15
N PHE A 31 11.90 8.22 7.04
CA PHE A 31 13.06 9.06 7.35
C PHE A 31 14.07 9.14 6.20
N THR A 32 14.81 10.23 6.13
CA THR A 32 16.02 10.35 5.33
C THR A 32 17.24 10.01 6.17
N GLN A 33 18.25 9.38 5.55
CA GLN A 33 19.46 8.97 6.25
C GLN A 33 20.60 9.93 5.96
N THR A 34 21.30 10.34 7.00
CA THR A 34 22.60 10.99 6.90
C THR A 34 23.62 10.21 7.72
N LEU A 35 24.90 10.43 7.44
CA LEU A 35 25.99 9.87 8.23
C LEU A 35 26.62 10.94 9.09
N SER A 36 26.94 10.60 10.35
CA SER A 36 27.77 11.45 11.20
C SER A 36 29.24 11.45 10.70
N PRO A 37 30.09 12.38 11.17
CA PRO A 37 31.52 12.35 10.86
C PRO A 37 32.20 11.02 11.24
N GLU A 38 31.65 10.30 12.23
CA GLU A 38 32.14 9.00 12.69
C GLU A 38 31.57 7.82 11.89
N GLY A 39 30.70 8.08 10.88
CA GLY A 39 30.08 7.06 10.06
C GLY A 39 28.83 6.43 10.66
N GLN A 40 28.25 7.01 11.72
CA GLN A 40 27.01 6.52 12.30
C GLN A 40 25.81 7.01 11.51
N GLN A 41 24.83 6.12 11.30
CA GLN A 41 23.59 6.47 10.66
C GLN A 41 22.74 7.37 11.55
N ILE A 42 22.24 8.47 10.97
CA ILE A 42 21.28 9.37 11.59
C ILE A 42 19.99 9.32 10.78
N ALA A 43 18.86 9.06 11.45
CA ALA A 43 17.54 9.12 10.86
C ALA A 43 16.95 10.52 11.06
N ASN A 44 16.61 11.18 9.95
CA ASN A 44 16.01 12.51 9.96
C ASN A 44 14.56 12.43 9.51
N TYR A 45 13.66 12.98 10.31
CA TYR A 45 12.23 13.07 10.00
C TYR A 45 11.89 14.53 9.69
N GLU A 46 11.68 14.83 8.42
CA GLU A 46 11.35 16.18 7.97
C GLU A 46 9.91 16.23 7.50
N ALA A 47 9.18 17.28 7.91
CA ALA A 47 7.81 17.48 7.48
C ALA A 47 7.76 17.78 5.97
N GLN A 48 6.93 17.02 5.25
CA GLN A 48 6.69 17.25 3.83
C GLN A 48 5.96 18.59 3.63
N ASN A 49 6.47 19.40 2.70
CA ASN A 49 5.72 20.55 2.20
C ASN A 49 4.84 20.09 1.03
N PHE A 50 3.56 19.96 1.26
CA PHE A 50 2.62 19.44 0.27
C PHE A 50 2.49 20.34 -0.97
N SER A 51 2.77 21.64 -0.86
CA SER A 51 2.78 22.56 -2.01
C SER A 51 3.88 22.26 -3.03
N ASN A 52 4.93 21.54 -2.62
CA ASN A 52 6.04 21.15 -3.48
C ASN A 52 5.84 19.76 -4.13
N LEU A 53 4.73 19.10 -3.80
CA LEU A 53 4.43 17.77 -4.33
C LEU A 53 3.48 17.87 -5.54
N PRO A 54 3.53 16.95 -6.49
CA PRO A 54 2.63 16.90 -7.65
C PRO A 54 1.24 16.36 -7.24
N ILE A 55 0.63 17.00 -6.26
CA ILE A 55 -0.68 16.64 -5.71
C ILE A 55 -1.61 17.85 -5.74
N THR A 56 -2.90 17.60 -5.79
CA THR A 56 -3.93 18.62 -5.74
C THR A 56 -4.96 18.29 -4.67
N GLN A 57 -5.38 19.26 -3.90
CA GLN A 57 -6.49 19.07 -2.97
C GLN A 57 -7.79 18.89 -3.73
N VAL A 58 -8.66 18.00 -3.25
CA VAL A 58 -9.97 17.76 -3.85
C VAL A 58 -10.98 18.72 -3.24
N TYR A 59 -11.81 19.32 -4.08
CA TYR A 59 -12.82 20.29 -3.67
C TYR A 59 -14.22 19.81 -4.02
N ASN A 60 -15.20 20.21 -3.22
CA ASN A 60 -16.62 20.11 -3.53
C ASN A 60 -17.01 21.11 -4.64
N ALA A 61 -18.20 20.95 -5.21
CA ALA A 61 -18.71 21.83 -6.26
C ALA A 61 -18.87 23.31 -5.81
N ASP A 62 -19.01 23.55 -4.52
CA ASP A 62 -19.09 24.90 -3.92
C ASP A 62 -17.72 25.54 -3.66
N GLY A 63 -16.64 24.88 -4.03
CA GLY A 63 -15.27 25.37 -3.84
C GLY A 63 -14.70 25.12 -2.43
N THR A 64 -15.40 24.46 -1.54
CA THR A 64 -14.86 24.05 -0.23
C THR A 64 -14.01 22.77 -0.35
N PRO A 65 -12.94 22.60 0.46
CA PRO A 65 -12.19 21.35 0.48
C PRO A 65 -13.09 20.15 0.79
N MET A 66 -12.89 19.07 0.05
CA MET A 66 -13.62 17.83 0.32
C MET A 66 -13.07 17.18 1.57
N VAL A 67 -13.95 16.95 2.54
CA VAL A 67 -13.64 16.31 3.83
C VAL A 67 -14.42 15.02 3.93
N ILE A 68 -13.78 13.93 4.32
CA ILE A 68 -14.47 12.71 4.78
C ILE A 68 -14.53 12.69 6.30
N GLU A 69 -15.54 12.05 6.82
CA GLU A 69 -15.77 11.86 8.25
C GLU A 69 -15.77 10.37 8.58
N VAL A 70 -14.84 9.96 9.41
CA VAL A 70 -14.68 8.57 9.82
C VAL A 70 -15.03 8.46 11.30
N PRO A 71 -16.00 7.59 11.68
CA PRO A 71 -16.38 7.43 13.07
C PRO A 71 -15.29 6.72 13.87
N TYR A 72 -14.99 7.27 15.05
CA TYR A 72 -14.12 6.71 16.09
C TYR A 72 -14.88 6.71 17.42
N PRO A 73 -14.43 5.99 18.46
CA PRO A 73 -15.08 6.03 19.77
C PRO A 73 -15.28 7.48 20.25
N GLU A 74 -16.53 7.83 20.53
CA GLU A 74 -16.97 9.14 21.08
C GLU A 74 -16.61 10.38 20.22
N ARG A 75 -16.12 10.20 19.01
CA ARG A 75 -15.73 11.31 18.10
C ARG A 75 -15.74 10.91 16.64
N THR A 76 -15.58 11.92 15.79
CA THR A 76 -15.40 11.75 14.35
C THR A 76 -14.04 12.33 13.95
N VAL A 77 -13.24 11.55 13.23
CA VAL A 77 -11.98 12.02 12.62
C VAL A 77 -12.25 12.50 11.20
N LYS A 78 -11.74 13.66 10.87
CA LYS A 78 -11.93 14.32 9.60
C LYS A 78 -10.67 14.27 8.76
N ALA A 79 -10.78 13.83 7.51
CA ALA A 79 -9.65 13.81 6.61
C ALA A 79 -9.93 14.63 5.35
N TYR A 80 -8.96 15.46 4.95
CA TYR A 80 -8.93 16.04 3.62
C TYR A 80 -8.59 14.96 2.59
N LEU A 81 -9.09 15.16 1.38
CA LEU A 81 -8.74 14.36 0.23
C LEU A 81 -7.77 15.13 -0.67
N TRP A 82 -6.68 14.47 -1.00
CA TRP A 82 -5.73 14.92 -2.00
C TRP A 82 -5.72 13.95 -3.18
N LYS A 83 -5.38 14.41 -4.36
CA LYS A 83 -5.33 13.62 -5.58
C LYS A 83 -3.96 13.68 -6.22
N VAL A 84 -3.45 12.54 -6.61
CA VAL A 84 -2.27 12.36 -7.48
C VAL A 84 -2.75 11.77 -8.79
N ALA A 85 -2.45 12.42 -9.91
CA ALA A 85 -2.66 11.87 -11.22
C ALA A 85 -1.44 11.01 -11.60
N VAL A 86 -1.61 9.69 -11.63
CA VAL A 86 -0.59 8.74 -12.12
C VAL A 86 -0.99 8.32 -13.53
N GLY A 87 -0.64 9.15 -14.51
CA GLY A 87 -1.14 9.00 -15.86
C GLY A 87 -2.67 9.07 -15.89
N ARG A 88 -3.34 7.96 -16.23
CA ARG A 88 -4.80 7.83 -16.26
C ARG A 88 -5.41 7.45 -14.93
N ILE A 89 -4.60 6.94 -13.99
CA ILE A 89 -5.04 6.47 -12.67
C ILE A 89 -5.08 7.63 -11.69
N ASN A 90 -6.16 7.71 -10.92
CA ASN A 90 -6.26 8.63 -9.80
C ASN A 90 -5.93 7.90 -8.49
N LEU A 91 -4.93 8.41 -7.78
CA LEU A 91 -4.64 8.01 -6.41
C LEU A 91 -5.17 9.11 -5.48
N TYR A 92 -6.08 8.75 -4.59
CA TYR A 92 -6.57 9.64 -3.55
C TYR A 92 -5.83 9.36 -2.24
N LEU A 93 -5.45 10.44 -1.56
CA LEU A 93 -4.68 10.38 -0.32
C LEU A 93 -5.46 11.04 0.80
N LEU A 94 -5.56 10.35 1.93
CA LEU A 94 -6.24 10.80 3.13
C LEU A 94 -5.26 11.56 4.03
N ASP A 95 -5.68 12.72 4.55
CA ASP A 95 -4.86 13.60 5.37
C ASP A 95 -5.66 14.06 6.60
N THR A 96 -5.29 13.57 7.79
CA THR A 96 -5.91 13.98 9.06
C THR A 96 -5.21 15.16 9.72
N ASP A 97 -4.05 15.60 9.20
CA ASP A 97 -3.30 16.72 9.78
C ASP A 97 -3.92 18.08 9.40
N ASN A 98 -5.10 18.31 9.95
CA ASN A 98 -5.88 19.53 9.71
C ASN A 98 -6.50 20.07 11.02
N GLU A 99 -6.91 21.31 10.98
CA GLU A 99 -7.40 22.07 12.14
C GLU A 99 -8.76 21.60 12.71
N MET A 100 -9.50 20.78 11.97
CA MET A 100 -10.78 20.22 12.41
C MET A 100 -10.62 19.06 13.39
N ASN A 101 -9.40 18.52 13.51
CA ASN A 101 -9.09 17.40 14.37
C ASN A 101 -8.34 17.83 15.64
N SER A 102 -8.48 17.01 16.69
CA SER A 102 -7.61 17.11 17.86
C SER A 102 -6.14 16.89 17.48
N GLU A 103 -5.23 17.39 18.29
CA GLU A 103 -3.80 17.21 18.06
C GLU A 103 -3.39 15.72 17.97
N TRP A 104 -4.06 14.86 18.73
CA TRP A 104 -3.86 13.41 18.70
C TRP A 104 -4.36 12.75 17.40
N ASP A 105 -5.48 13.20 16.87
CA ASP A 105 -6.05 12.63 15.65
C ASP A 105 -5.33 13.15 14.39
N ARG A 106 -4.74 14.34 14.45
CA ARG A 106 -3.86 14.84 13.38
C ARG A 106 -2.67 13.93 13.13
N GLN A 107 -2.15 13.28 14.17
CA GLN A 107 -0.98 12.39 14.08
C GLN A 107 -1.24 11.08 13.36
N ILE A 108 -2.48 10.68 13.11
CA ILE A 108 -2.82 9.40 12.44
C ILE A 108 -2.11 9.28 11.09
N THR A 109 -2.02 10.37 10.33
CA THR A 109 -1.32 10.38 9.02
C THR A 109 0.07 11.02 9.07
N HIS A 110 0.72 11.08 10.23
CA HIS A 110 2.06 11.67 10.33
C HIS A 110 3.15 10.75 9.80
N GLN A 111 3.23 9.51 10.28
CA GLN A 111 4.34 8.60 9.99
C GLN A 111 3.87 7.26 9.46
N LEU A 112 4.61 6.73 8.48
CA LEU A 112 4.48 5.36 8.04
C LEU A 112 4.99 4.41 9.14
N TYR A 113 4.15 3.47 9.56
CA TYR A 113 4.44 2.51 10.65
C TYR A 113 4.80 3.18 11.98
N GLY A 114 4.39 4.42 12.19
CA GLY A 114 4.66 5.14 13.44
C GLY A 114 3.64 4.88 14.53
N GLY A 115 4.08 5.07 15.79
CA GLY A 115 3.23 4.98 16.97
C GLY A 115 3.10 3.55 17.53
N ASP A 116 2.16 3.43 18.46
CA ASP A 116 1.80 2.17 19.12
C ASP A 116 0.68 1.41 18.39
N TRP A 117 0.24 0.29 18.97
CA TRP A 117 -0.85 -0.52 18.42
C TRP A 117 -2.18 0.23 18.34
N GLU A 118 -2.40 1.21 19.21
CA GLU A 118 -3.60 2.04 19.14
C GLU A 118 -3.54 3.02 17.95
N ASN A 119 -2.39 3.61 17.67
CA ASN A 119 -2.22 4.41 16.46
C ASN A 119 -2.34 3.53 15.20
N ARG A 120 -1.87 2.28 15.27
CA ARG A 120 -1.97 1.34 14.17
C ARG A 120 -3.42 1.02 13.81
N ILE A 121 -4.27 0.67 14.79
CA ILE A 121 -5.70 0.41 14.50
C ILE A 121 -6.40 1.67 13.98
N LYS A 122 -6.04 2.85 14.47
CA LYS A 122 -6.57 4.12 13.93
C LYS A 122 -6.22 4.30 12.46
N GLN A 123 -4.97 4.06 12.08
CA GLN A 123 -4.55 4.12 10.68
C GLN A 123 -5.35 3.13 9.81
N GLU A 124 -5.57 1.92 10.27
CA GLU A 124 -6.28 0.88 9.51
C GLU A 124 -7.79 1.17 9.38
N ILE A 125 -8.41 1.72 10.42
CA ILE A 125 -9.79 2.24 10.33
C ILE A 125 -9.87 3.36 9.29
N LEU A 126 -8.96 4.32 9.36
CA LEU A 126 -8.93 5.44 8.43
C LEU A 126 -8.72 4.96 6.99
N LEU A 127 -7.76 4.05 6.76
CA LEU A 127 -7.46 3.56 5.42
C LEU A 127 -8.60 2.70 4.85
N GLY A 128 -9.04 1.70 5.61
CA GLY A 128 -10.05 0.76 5.17
C GLY A 128 -11.44 1.40 5.08
N MET A 129 -11.97 1.84 6.21
CA MET A 129 -13.31 2.44 6.25
C MET A 129 -13.32 3.81 5.59
N GLY A 130 -12.39 4.69 5.95
CA GLY A 130 -12.27 6.02 5.37
C GLY A 130 -12.05 5.98 3.86
N GLY A 131 -11.33 4.99 3.35
CA GLY A 131 -11.14 4.77 1.92
C GLY A 131 -12.44 4.51 1.17
N VAL A 132 -13.31 3.65 1.71
CA VAL A 132 -14.64 3.37 1.11
C VAL A 132 -15.54 4.59 1.22
N ILE A 133 -15.56 5.26 2.38
CA ILE A 133 -16.31 6.52 2.57
C ILE A 133 -15.86 7.58 1.54
N ALA A 134 -14.57 7.66 1.27
CA ALA A 134 -14.03 8.58 0.25
C ALA A 134 -14.52 8.22 -1.16
N LEU A 135 -14.49 6.95 -1.54
CA LEU A 135 -15.02 6.50 -2.84
C LEU A 135 -16.51 6.83 -2.98
N ASN A 136 -17.30 6.54 -1.94
CA ASN A 136 -18.73 6.87 -1.93
C ASN A 136 -18.98 8.37 -2.10
N LYS A 137 -18.22 9.21 -1.38
CA LYS A 137 -18.33 10.67 -1.49
C LYS A 137 -17.91 11.21 -2.84
N LEU A 138 -16.93 10.59 -3.48
CA LEU A 138 -16.49 10.91 -4.84
C LEU A 138 -17.44 10.37 -5.94
N GLY A 139 -18.45 9.57 -5.57
CA GLY A 139 -19.35 8.91 -6.52
C GLY A 139 -18.67 7.81 -7.35
N ILE A 140 -17.56 7.26 -6.85
CA ILE A 140 -16.79 6.22 -7.53
C ILE A 140 -17.28 4.84 -7.09
N LYS A 141 -17.85 4.09 -8.03
CA LYS A 141 -18.25 2.70 -7.82
C LYS A 141 -17.31 1.78 -8.59
N LYS A 142 -16.92 0.68 -7.98
CA LYS A 142 -16.07 -0.36 -8.59
C LYS A 142 -16.66 -1.74 -8.35
N ASP A 143 -16.34 -2.66 -9.26
CA ASP A 143 -16.79 -4.06 -9.17
C ASP A 143 -15.85 -4.90 -8.29
N ILE A 144 -14.56 -4.55 -8.26
CA ILE A 144 -13.55 -5.25 -7.49
C ILE A 144 -12.87 -4.30 -6.51
N TYR A 145 -12.70 -4.78 -5.29
CA TYR A 145 -12.02 -4.08 -4.19
C TYR A 145 -10.79 -4.87 -3.78
N HIS A 146 -9.62 -4.30 -4.01
CA HIS A 146 -8.34 -4.95 -3.76
C HIS A 146 -7.74 -4.49 -2.43
N CYS A 147 -7.65 -5.41 -1.48
CA CYS A 147 -6.96 -5.24 -0.21
C CYS A 147 -5.49 -5.58 -0.37
N ASN A 148 -4.64 -4.56 -0.46
CA ASN A 148 -3.20 -4.73 -0.52
C ASN A 148 -2.64 -4.82 0.90
N GLU A 149 -2.33 -6.03 1.36
CA GLU A 149 -2.00 -6.41 2.74
C GLU A 149 -3.18 -6.24 3.72
N GLY A 150 -2.99 -6.63 4.99
CA GLY A 150 -4.02 -6.57 6.03
C GLY A 150 -4.48 -5.16 6.41
N HIS A 151 -3.61 -4.16 6.28
CA HIS A 151 -3.90 -2.81 6.80
C HIS A 151 -5.10 -2.09 6.17
N ALA A 152 -5.60 -2.55 5.02
CA ALA A 152 -6.81 -1.99 4.41
C ALA A 152 -8.05 -2.89 4.61
N ALA A 153 -7.96 -3.98 5.37
CA ALA A 153 -9.01 -4.98 5.46
C ALA A 153 -10.35 -4.42 5.99
N PHE A 154 -10.34 -3.38 6.81
CA PHE A 154 -11.58 -2.71 7.25
C PHE A 154 -12.39 -2.06 6.10
N MET A 155 -11.88 -2.05 4.87
CA MET A 155 -12.72 -1.74 3.71
C MET A 155 -13.88 -2.75 3.58
N GLY A 156 -13.63 -4.03 3.92
CA GLY A 156 -14.68 -5.04 4.00
C GLY A 156 -15.76 -4.71 5.01
N LEU A 157 -15.36 -4.22 6.21
CA LEU A 157 -16.29 -3.81 7.24
C LEU A 157 -17.18 -2.63 6.80
N GLN A 158 -16.60 -1.59 6.22
CA GLN A 158 -17.39 -0.45 5.72
C GLN A 158 -18.35 -0.86 4.62
N ARG A 159 -17.92 -1.72 3.71
CA ARG A 159 -18.79 -2.24 2.64
C ARG A 159 -19.93 -3.09 3.18
N LEU A 160 -19.68 -3.91 4.23
CA LEU A 160 -20.75 -4.64 4.92
C LEU A 160 -21.78 -3.68 5.49
N LEU A 161 -21.34 -2.60 6.16
CA LEU A 161 -22.24 -1.56 6.69
C LEU A 161 -23.05 -0.88 5.60
N ASP A 162 -22.41 -0.49 4.51
CA ASP A 162 -23.08 0.18 3.38
C ASP A 162 -24.20 -0.70 2.79
N LEU A 163 -23.99 -2.03 2.72
CA LEU A 163 -24.97 -2.97 2.20
C LEU A 163 -26.08 -3.28 3.21
N VAL A 164 -25.74 -3.44 4.50
CA VAL A 164 -26.75 -3.73 5.53
C VAL A 164 -27.61 -2.51 5.81
N GLU A 165 -27.03 -1.34 6.00
CA GLU A 165 -27.75 -0.12 6.35
C GLU A 165 -28.39 0.56 5.11
N GLY A 166 -27.69 0.57 3.97
CA GLY A 166 -28.13 1.25 2.75
C GLY A 166 -29.03 0.39 1.84
N GLU A 167 -28.67 -0.87 1.65
CA GLU A 167 -29.41 -1.78 0.74
C GLU A 167 -30.32 -2.75 1.53
N HIS A 168 -30.33 -2.67 2.87
CA HIS A 168 -31.14 -3.50 3.77
C HIS A 168 -30.92 -5.01 3.62
N LEU A 169 -29.69 -5.42 3.27
CA LEU A 169 -29.34 -6.83 3.22
C LEU A 169 -29.10 -7.38 4.65
N THR A 170 -29.32 -8.67 4.82
CA THR A 170 -28.82 -9.33 6.03
C THR A 170 -27.31 -9.38 6.01
N PHE A 171 -26.67 -9.54 7.18
CA PHE A 171 -25.22 -9.66 7.27
C PHE A 171 -24.66 -10.75 6.33
N GLN A 172 -25.29 -11.93 6.30
CA GLN A 172 -24.86 -13.03 5.43
C GLN A 172 -24.96 -12.69 3.95
N GLN A 173 -26.03 -12.04 3.53
CA GLN A 173 -26.18 -11.58 2.14
C GLN A 173 -25.13 -10.53 1.79
N ALA A 174 -24.90 -9.56 2.68
CA ALA A 174 -23.89 -8.53 2.50
C ALA A 174 -22.47 -9.15 2.44
N LEU A 175 -22.17 -10.14 3.30
CA LEU A 175 -20.90 -10.82 3.33
C LEU A 175 -20.60 -11.54 2.01
N GLU A 176 -21.58 -12.23 1.41
CA GLU A 176 -21.41 -12.87 0.10
C GLU A 176 -21.10 -11.84 -1.01
N VAL A 177 -21.79 -10.69 -1.02
CA VAL A 177 -21.52 -9.62 -1.99
C VAL A 177 -20.12 -9.03 -1.80
N VAL A 178 -19.72 -8.77 -0.55
CA VAL A 178 -18.40 -8.22 -0.22
C VAL A 178 -17.29 -9.20 -0.61
N ARG A 179 -17.45 -10.49 -0.28
CA ARG A 179 -16.50 -11.56 -0.63
C ARG A 179 -16.33 -11.72 -2.13
N ALA A 180 -17.44 -11.84 -2.87
CA ALA A 180 -17.44 -12.06 -4.31
C ALA A 180 -16.70 -10.96 -5.09
N SER A 181 -16.57 -9.77 -4.53
CA SER A 181 -15.89 -8.62 -5.13
C SER A 181 -14.61 -8.21 -4.39
N GLY A 182 -14.16 -9.01 -3.43
CA GLY A 182 -12.95 -8.80 -2.64
C GLY A 182 -11.75 -9.59 -3.17
N LEU A 183 -10.61 -8.93 -3.27
CA LEU A 183 -9.31 -9.54 -3.57
C LEU A 183 -8.32 -9.15 -2.46
N TYR A 184 -7.63 -10.11 -1.88
CA TYR A 184 -6.58 -9.90 -0.89
C TYR A 184 -5.21 -10.31 -1.42
N THR A 185 -4.23 -9.42 -1.34
CA THR A 185 -2.83 -9.74 -1.66
C THR A 185 -1.99 -9.69 -0.39
N CYS A 186 -1.44 -10.84 -0.01
CA CYS A 186 -0.50 -10.98 1.10
C CYS A 186 0.92 -10.72 0.62
N HIS A 187 1.65 -9.86 1.31
CA HIS A 187 3.08 -9.58 1.06
C HIS A 187 3.99 -10.17 2.14
N THR A 188 3.45 -10.44 3.32
CA THR A 188 4.20 -10.84 4.50
C THR A 188 4.35 -12.36 4.57
N PRO A 189 5.59 -12.89 4.54
CA PRO A 189 5.81 -14.35 4.50
C PRO A 189 5.83 -15.03 5.87
N VAL A 190 5.71 -14.26 6.97
CA VAL A 190 5.81 -14.76 8.35
C VAL A 190 4.67 -14.22 9.21
N PRO A 191 4.07 -15.06 10.09
CA PRO A 191 2.94 -14.63 10.93
C PRO A 191 3.23 -13.40 11.79
N ALA A 192 4.43 -13.29 12.35
CA ALA A 192 4.80 -12.17 13.23
C ALA A 192 4.82 -10.77 12.56
N GLY A 193 4.78 -10.72 11.23
CA GLY A 193 4.75 -9.45 10.48
C GLY A 193 3.34 -8.97 10.14
N HIS A 194 2.30 -9.73 10.50
CA HIS A 194 0.92 -9.32 10.30
C HIS A 194 0.41 -8.46 11.46
N ASP A 195 -0.60 -7.64 11.20
CA ASP A 195 -1.22 -6.82 12.23
C ASP A 195 -2.24 -7.64 13.04
N TYR A 196 -2.09 -7.59 14.36
CA TYR A 196 -2.94 -8.28 15.32
C TYR A 196 -3.34 -7.33 16.45
N PHE A 197 -4.62 -7.31 16.79
CA PHE A 197 -5.15 -6.47 17.87
C PHE A 197 -5.69 -7.33 19.02
N GLU A 198 -5.27 -6.96 20.25
CA GLU A 198 -5.85 -7.52 21.45
C GLU A 198 -7.37 -7.23 21.48
N GLU A 199 -8.17 -8.17 21.98
CA GLU A 199 -9.63 -8.03 22.01
C GLU A 199 -10.07 -6.75 22.70
N GLY A 200 -9.44 -6.34 23.81
CA GLY A 200 -9.78 -5.10 24.52
C GLY A 200 -9.59 -3.84 23.67
N LEU A 201 -8.49 -3.79 22.89
CA LEU A 201 -8.25 -2.69 21.97
C LEU A 201 -9.24 -2.72 20.79
N PHE A 202 -9.47 -3.89 20.23
CA PHE A 202 -10.43 -4.07 19.14
C PHE A 202 -11.85 -3.69 19.61
N TYR A 203 -12.27 -4.13 20.80
CA TYR A 203 -13.56 -3.79 21.39
C TYR A 203 -13.75 -2.28 21.56
N LYS A 204 -12.71 -1.57 22.02
CA LYS A 204 -12.73 -0.10 22.16
C LYS A 204 -13.19 0.60 20.87
N TYR A 205 -12.74 0.11 19.71
CA TYR A 205 -13.05 0.73 18.42
C TYR A 205 -14.23 0.12 17.70
N MET A 206 -14.55 -1.14 17.94
CA MET A 206 -15.49 -1.92 17.11
C MET A 206 -16.78 -2.34 17.84
N SER A 207 -16.94 -2.04 19.12
CA SER A 207 -18.08 -2.51 19.93
C SER A 207 -19.46 -2.05 19.44
N SER A 208 -19.54 -0.96 18.69
CA SER A 208 -20.81 -0.46 18.14
C SER A 208 -21.24 -1.13 16.83
N TYR A 209 -20.33 -1.84 16.15
CA TYR A 209 -20.58 -2.36 14.79
C TYR A 209 -21.45 -3.63 14.77
N PRO A 210 -21.37 -4.57 15.73
CA PRO A 210 -22.22 -5.76 15.72
C PRO A 210 -23.71 -5.42 15.65
N ALA A 211 -24.19 -4.50 16.49
CA ALA A 211 -25.59 -4.08 16.47
C ALA A 211 -26.02 -3.47 15.13
N ARG A 212 -25.12 -2.72 14.47
CA ARG A 212 -25.38 -2.12 13.16
C ARG A 212 -25.41 -3.17 12.04
N LEU A 213 -24.65 -4.24 12.19
CA LEU A 213 -24.58 -5.36 11.24
C LEU A 213 -25.66 -6.42 11.50
N GLY A 214 -26.37 -6.36 12.65
CA GLY A 214 -27.35 -7.36 13.07
C GLY A 214 -26.72 -8.70 13.47
N ILE A 215 -25.52 -8.68 14.08
CA ILE A 215 -24.77 -9.84 14.55
C ILE A 215 -24.33 -9.64 16.01
N GLU A 216 -23.83 -10.72 16.62
CA GLU A 216 -23.25 -10.64 17.97
C GLU A 216 -21.76 -10.24 17.94
N TRP A 217 -21.23 -9.81 19.10
CA TRP A 217 -19.81 -9.49 19.24
C TRP A 217 -18.90 -10.67 18.84
N HIS A 218 -19.28 -11.87 19.25
CA HIS A 218 -18.55 -13.10 18.94
C HIS A 218 -18.42 -13.31 17.43
N ASP A 219 -19.44 -13.02 16.65
CA ASP A 219 -19.40 -13.17 15.19
C ASP A 219 -18.40 -12.20 14.57
N LEU A 220 -18.38 -10.94 15.02
CA LEU A 220 -17.47 -9.93 14.47
C LEU A 220 -16.00 -10.24 14.81
N ILE A 221 -15.71 -10.54 16.08
CA ILE A 221 -14.32 -10.82 16.49
C ILE A 221 -13.82 -12.13 15.91
N GLY A 222 -14.71 -13.11 15.78
CA GLY A 222 -14.44 -14.42 15.17
C GLY A 222 -14.00 -14.31 13.71
N MET A 223 -14.44 -13.29 12.97
CA MET A 223 -13.97 -13.06 11.59
C MET A 223 -12.48 -12.75 11.49
N GLY A 224 -11.84 -12.32 12.58
CA GLY A 224 -10.39 -12.07 12.61
C GLY A 224 -9.59 -13.17 13.31
N ARG A 225 -10.20 -14.28 13.71
CA ARG A 225 -9.57 -15.41 14.38
C ARG A 225 -9.48 -16.62 13.46
N GLN A 226 -8.42 -17.39 13.56
CA GLN A 226 -8.28 -18.68 12.86
C GLN A 226 -9.29 -19.70 13.41
N ASN A 227 -9.45 -19.72 14.74
CA ASN A 227 -10.55 -20.40 15.41
C ASN A 227 -11.46 -19.35 16.05
N PRO A 228 -12.67 -19.12 15.53
CA PRO A 228 -13.59 -18.12 16.06
C PRO A 228 -13.92 -18.29 17.55
N ASP A 229 -13.89 -19.52 18.06
CA ASP A 229 -14.22 -19.87 19.45
C ASP A 229 -13.01 -19.76 20.39
N ASP A 230 -11.80 -19.51 19.89
CA ASP A 230 -10.60 -19.35 20.73
C ASP A 230 -10.47 -17.90 21.23
N ASN A 231 -10.90 -17.66 22.46
CA ASN A 231 -10.82 -16.34 23.10
C ASN A 231 -9.38 -15.89 23.44
N THR A 232 -8.38 -16.74 23.23
CA THR A 232 -6.97 -16.38 23.42
C THR A 232 -6.35 -15.81 22.15
N GLU A 233 -6.98 -16.02 20.98
CA GLU A 233 -6.53 -15.46 19.73
C GLU A 233 -6.86 -13.96 19.63
N LYS A 234 -5.87 -13.21 19.19
CA LYS A 234 -6.02 -11.79 18.82
C LYS A 234 -6.79 -11.67 17.51
N PHE A 235 -7.39 -10.52 17.29
CA PHE A 235 -7.98 -10.20 15.99
C PHE A 235 -6.88 -9.94 14.95
N SER A 236 -6.81 -10.75 13.91
CA SER A 236 -5.88 -10.64 12.80
C SER A 236 -6.52 -9.94 11.61
N MET A 237 -5.90 -8.86 11.14
CA MET A 237 -6.35 -8.14 9.95
C MET A 237 -6.26 -9.00 8.68
N SER A 238 -5.26 -9.88 8.59
CA SER A 238 -5.12 -10.80 7.47
C SER A 238 -6.19 -11.88 7.46
N VAL A 239 -6.56 -12.43 8.61
CA VAL A 239 -7.66 -13.39 8.72
C VAL A 239 -8.98 -12.70 8.36
N PHE A 240 -9.19 -11.49 8.84
CA PHE A 240 -10.37 -10.71 8.48
C PHE A 240 -10.42 -10.42 6.96
N ALA A 241 -9.29 -10.09 6.33
CA ALA A 241 -9.21 -9.94 4.89
C ALA A 241 -9.57 -11.23 4.14
N LEU A 242 -9.06 -12.39 4.57
CA LEU A 242 -9.39 -13.70 3.99
C LEU A 242 -10.88 -14.04 4.14
N ASN A 243 -11.51 -13.65 5.25
CA ASN A 243 -12.93 -13.87 5.47
C ASN A 243 -13.85 -12.90 4.70
N THR A 244 -13.31 -11.78 4.23
CA THR A 244 -14.06 -10.76 3.46
C THR A 244 -13.66 -10.67 1.99
N CYS A 245 -12.71 -11.50 1.54
CA CYS A 245 -12.30 -11.59 0.15
C CYS A 245 -12.43 -13.04 -0.33
N GLN A 246 -12.96 -13.23 -1.54
CA GLN A 246 -13.05 -14.56 -2.14
C GLN A 246 -11.71 -15.00 -2.71
N GLU A 247 -10.98 -14.07 -3.32
CA GLU A 247 -9.70 -14.35 -3.94
C GLU A 247 -8.56 -13.84 -3.05
N ALA A 248 -7.52 -14.67 -2.90
CA ALA A 248 -6.31 -14.31 -2.17
C ALA A 248 -5.06 -14.77 -2.94
N ASN A 249 -3.99 -14.00 -2.88
CA ASN A 249 -2.73 -14.37 -3.50
C ASN A 249 -1.51 -13.91 -2.71
N GLY A 250 -0.44 -14.72 -2.80
CA GLY A 250 0.92 -14.29 -2.48
C GLY A 250 1.58 -13.62 -3.68
N VAL A 251 2.78 -13.07 -3.48
CA VAL A 251 3.48 -12.22 -4.46
C VAL A 251 4.61 -12.94 -5.21
N SER A 252 4.64 -14.25 -5.15
CA SER A 252 5.45 -15.15 -5.99
C SER A 252 4.93 -16.58 -5.83
N LYS A 253 5.34 -17.51 -6.70
CA LYS A 253 4.97 -18.93 -6.59
C LYS A 253 5.32 -19.49 -5.21
N LEU A 254 6.57 -19.33 -4.78
CA LEU A 254 7.02 -19.78 -3.46
C LEU A 254 6.23 -19.11 -2.33
N HIS A 255 5.97 -17.82 -2.44
CA HIS A 255 5.19 -17.09 -1.43
C HIS A 255 3.74 -17.57 -1.37
N GLY A 256 3.10 -17.89 -2.50
CA GLY A 256 1.78 -18.52 -2.52
C GLY A 256 1.76 -19.86 -1.78
N GLU A 257 2.79 -20.69 -1.96
CA GLU A 257 2.92 -21.97 -1.23
C GLU A 257 3.11 -21.76 0.28
N VAL A 258 3.92 -20.76 0.67
CA VAL A 258 4.11 -20.38 2.08
C VAL A 258 2.82 -19.82 2.68
N SER A 259 2.12 -18.95 1.95
CA SER A 259 0.86 -18.35 2.40
C SER A 259 -0.24 -19.38 2.60
N ARG A 260 -0.37 -20.37 1.72
CA ARG A 260 -1.30 -21.50 1.92
C ARG A 260 -1.05 -22.25 3.22
N LYS A 261 0.21 -22.55 3.53
CA LYS A 261 0.57 -23.21 4.79
C LYS A 261 0.30 -22.32 6.01
N MET A 262 0.61 -21.02 5.90
CA MET A 262 0.43 -20.05 6.97
C MET A 262 -1.05 -19.82 7.31
N PHE A 263 -1.90 -19.81 6.29
CA PHE A 263 -3.34 -19.54 6.46
C PHE A 263 -4.20 -20.83 6.51
N ALA A 264 -3.60 -22.01 6.43
CA ALA A 264 -4.35 -23.28 6.52
C ALA A 264 -5.25 -23.37 7.76
N PRO A 265 -4.86 -22.87 8.96
CA PRO A 265 -5.74 -22.92 10.13
C PRO A 265 -7.06 -22.14 9.98
N VAL A 266 -7.15 -21.18 9.06
CA VAL A 266 -8.39 -20.42 8.79
C VAL A 266 -9.48 -21.33 8.18
N TRP A 267 -9.06 -22.31 7.38
CA TRP A 267 -9.96 -23.26 6.72
C TRP A 267 -9.74 -24.68 7.27
N GLN A 268 -10.31 -24.93 8.44
CA GLN A 268 -10.17 -26.22 9.09
C GLN A 268 -10.75 -27.36 8.23
N GLY A 269 -10.02 -28.45 8.14
CA GLY A 269 -10.45 -29.63 7.38
C GLY A 269 -10.00 -29.66 5.92
N TYR A 270 -9.30 -28.63 5.44
CA TYR A 270 -8.71 -28.58 4.10
C TYR A 270 -7.21 -28.75 4.15
N PHE A 271 -6.62 -29.39 3.16
CA PHE A 271 -5.18 -29.40 2.97
C PHE A 271 -4.71 -28.05 2.39
N PRO A 272 -3.47 -27.62 2.67
CA PRO A 272 -2.94 -26.37 2.14
C PRO A 272 -3.03 -26.24 0.62
N GLU A 273 -2.91 -27.36 -0.09
CA GLU A 273 -2.97 -27.43 -1.55
C GLU A 273 -4.39 -27.16 -2.14
N GLU A 274 -5.42 -27.35 -1.31
CA GLU A 274 -6.83 -27.14 -1.69
C GLU A 274 -7.31 -25.70 -1.48
N LEU A 275 -6.49 -24.88 -0.78
CA LEU A 275 -6.88 -23.51 -0.43
C LEU A 275 -6.85 -22.57 -1.62
N HIS A 276 -7.82 -21.64 -1.66
CA HIS A 276 -7.94 -20.57 -2.67
C HIS A 276 -6.91 -19.45 -2.45
N VAL A 277 -5.65 -19.81 -2.23
CA VAL A 277 -4.55 -18.85 -2.15
C VAL A 277 -3.62 -19.08 -3.32
N GLY A 278 -3.75 -18.26 -4.32
CA GLY A 278 -2.93 -18.28 -5.53
C GLY A 278 -1.61 -17.51 -5.37
N TYR A 279 -1.04 -17.16 -6.49
CA TYR A 279 0.10 -16.24 -6.53
C TYR A 279 0.08 -15.39 -7.80
N VAL A 280 0.54 -14.15 -7.65
CA VAL A 280 0.88 -13.25 -8.76
C VAL A 280 2.26 -12.69 -8.46
N THR A 281 3.24 -13.01 -9.30
CA THR A 281 4.61 -12.57 -9.06
C THR A 281 4.73 -11.05 -9.20
N ASN A 282 5.33 -10.41 -8.18
CA ASN A 282 5.61 -8.99 -8.25
C ASN A 282 6.48 -8.66 -9.45
N GLY A 283 6.14 -7.58 -10.13
CA GLY A 283 6.92 -7.01 -11.21
C GLY A 283 7.45 -5.62 -10.87
N VAL A 284 8.11 -5.02 -11.84
CA VAL A 284 8.56 -3.63 -11.80
C VAL A 284 8.04 -2.90 -13.05
N HIS A 285 7.78 -1.61 -12.92
CA HIS A 285 7.46 -0.79 -14.07
C HIS A 285 8.74 -0.51 -14.87
N MET A 286 8.97 -1.34 -15.88
CA MET A 286 10.20 -1.32 -16.66
C MET A 286 10.56 0.07 -17.22
N PRO A 287 9.63 0.86 -17.78
CA PRO A 287 9.94 2.19 -18.27
C PRO A 287 10.46 3.16 -17.20
N THR A 288 10.15 2.94 -15.92
CA THR A 288 10.72 3.74 -14.83
C THR A 288 12.18 3.36 -14.54
N TRP A 289 12.48 2.05 -14.51
CA TRP A 289 13.76 1.55 -14.00
C TRP A 289 14.83 1.34 -15.06
N ALA A 290 14.44 1.09 -16.32
CA ALA A 290 15.38 0.94 -17.40
C ALA A 290 16.04 2.29 -17.72
N ALA A 291 17.37 2.34 -17.69
CA ALA A 291 18.14 3.52 -18.07
C ALA A 291 17.92 3.89 -19.54
N SER A 292 18.12 5.17 -19.87
CA SER A 292 17.95 5.68 -21.24
C SER A 292 18.80 4.92 -22.27
N GLU A 293 20.00 4.48 -21.90
CA GLU A 293 20.90 3.71 -22.75
C GLU A 293 20.32 2.32 -23.08
N TRP A 294 19.74 1.64 -22.08
CA TRP A 294 19.05 0.37 -22.29
C TRP A 294 17.81 0.55 -23.14
N LYS A 295 16.99 1.56 -22.86
CA LYS A 295 15.81 1.87 -23.69
C LYS A 295 16.21 2.12 -25.15
N ALA A 296 17.25 2.91 -25.38
CA ALA A 296 17.74 3.19 -26.74
C ALA A 296 18.20 1.91 -27.46
N LEU A 297 18.82 0.97 -26.73
CA LEU A 297 19.20 -0.33 -27.26
C LEU A 297 17.97 -1.19 -27.56
N TYR A 298 17.00 -1.24 -26.66
CA TYR A 298 15.77 -2.02 -26.81
C TYR A 298 14.91 -1.52 -27.99
N PHE A 299 14.79 -0.20 -28.17
CA PHE A 299 14.09 0.37 -29.35
C PHE A 299 14.74 0.02 -30.69
N LYS A 300 16.04 -0.33 -30.71
CA LYS A 300 16.72 -0.79 -31.91
C LYS A 300 16.61 -2.30 -32.12
N THR A 301 16.44 -3.06 -31.05
CA THR A 301 16.53 -4.52 -31.05
C THR A 301 15.18 -5.20 -31.10
N PHE A 302 14.20 -4.64 -30.37
CA PHE A 302 12.88 -5.25 -30.20
C PHE A 302 11.84 -4.59 -31.11
N PRO A 303 10.70 -5.27 -31.38
CA PRO A 303 9.52 -4.66 -31.99
C PRO A 303 9.04 -3.46 -31.15
N LYS A 304 8.33 -2.52 -31.75
CA LYS A 304 7.89 -1.30 -31.05
C LYS A 304 6.99 -1.58 -29.85
N GLU A 305 6.30 -2.69 -29.86
CA GLU A 305 5.38 -3.16 -28.83
C GLU A 305 6.09 -3.44 -27.50
N TRP A 306 7.43 -3.62 -27.51
CA TRP A 306 8.19 -3.88 -26.28
C TRP A 306 7.97 -2.82 -25.19
N TYR A 307 7.67 -1.59 -25.59
CA TYR A 307 7.49 -0.50 -24.63
C TYR A 307 6.13 -0.56 -23.90
N THR A 308 5.13 -1.16 -24.51
CA THR A 308 3.77 -1.28 -23.98
C THR A 308 3.45 -2.68 -23.47
N ASP A 309 4.15 -3.69 -23.96
CA ASP A 309 3.98 -5.08 -23.53
C ASP A 309 5.33 -5.79 -23.46
N GLN A 310 5.80 -6.05 -22.23
CA GLN A 310 7.03 -6.79 -21.96
C GLN A 310 6.77 -8.25 -21.58
N SER A 311 5.52 -8.70 -21.61
CA SER A 311 5.12 -10.03 -21.16
C SER A 311 5.48 -11.16 -22.14
N ASN A 312 5.70 -10.83 -23.41
CA ASN A 312 6.02 -11.80 -24.44
C ASN A 312 7.48 -12.32 -24.33
N PRO A 313 7.70 -13.57 -23.88
CA PRO A 313 9.05 -14.11 -23.71
C PRO A 313 9.82 -14.27 -25.03
N ASP A 314 9.12 -14.43 -26.16
CA ASP A 314 9.77 -14.62 -27.46
C ASP A 314 10.44 -13.33 -27.94
N MET A 315 9.87 -12.19 -27.60
CA MET A 315 10.47 -10.89 -27.88
C MET A 315 11.87 -10.76 -27.27
N TRP A 316 12.03 -11.24 -26.03
CA TRP A 316 13.31 -11.15 -25.30
C TRP A 316 14.39 -12.06 -25.86
N LYS A 317 14.06 -13.06 -26.68
CA LYS A 317 15.06 -13.94 -27.32
C LYS A 317 15.99 -13.15 -28.24
N ALA A 318 15.51 -12.06 -28.85
CA ALA A 318 16.34 -11.18 -29.68
C ALA A 318 17.49 -10.50 -28.90
N TYR A 319 17.41 -10.46 -27.56
CA TYR A 319 18.51 -10.00 -26.72
C TYR A 319 19.75 -10.90 -26.83
N ASN A 320 19.56 -12.19 -27.05
CA ASN A 320 20.65 -13.16 -27.18
C ASN A 320 21.45 -12.99 -28.48
N ASP A 321 20.88 -12.29 -29.48
CA ASP A 321 21.52 -12.03 -30.77
C ASP A 321 22.35 -10.72 -30.74
N LEU A 322 22.30 -9.97 -29.64
CA LEU A 322 23.08 -8.76 -29.47
C LEU A 322 24.58 -9.11 -29.29
N PRO A 323 25.49 -8.34 -29.90
CA PRO A 323 26.92 -8.49 -29.65
C PRO A 323 27.22 -8.27 -28.15
N GLU A 324 27.97 -9.18 -27.55
CA GLU A 324 28.36 -9.09 -26.12
C GLU A 324 29.06 -7.75 -25.82
N GLU A 325 29.85 -7.25 -26.73
CA GLU A 325 30.52 -5.96 -26.62
C GLU A 325 29.50 -4.80 -26.48
N THR A 326 28.38 -4.83 -27.20
CA THR A 326 27.32 -3.82 -27.11
C THR A 326 26.68 -3.83 -25.71
N ILE A 327 26.38 -5.01 -25.21
CA ILE A 327 25.81 -5.21 -23.86
C ILE A 327 26.80 -4.70 -22.80
N TRP A 328 28.08 -5.12 -22.93
CA TRP A 328 29.12 -4.74 -21.98
C TRP A 328 29.39 -3.23 -21.98
N ASN A 329 29.51 -2.62 -23.14
CA ASN A 329 29.76 -1.17 -23.26
C ASN A 329 28.59 -0.34 -22.69
N THR A 330 27.35 -0.76 -22.94
CA THR A 330 26.16 -0.13 -22.33
C THR A 330 26.22 -0.22 -20.80
N ARG A 331 26.55 -1.39 -20.28
CA ARG A 331 26.69 -1.61 -18.83
C ARG A 331 27.83 -0.76 -18.25
N MET A 332 28.97 -0.70 -18.90
CA MET A 332 30.15 0.07 -18.44
C MET A 332 29.89 1.57 -18.47
N SER A 333 29.17 2.08 -19.47
CA SER A 333 28.72 3.48 -19.50
C SER A 333 27.86 3.83 -18.30
N LEU A 334 26.89 3.00 -17.97
CA LEU A 334 26.03 3.21 -16.78
C LEU A 334 26.80 3.09 -15.47
N LYS A 335 27.76 2.16 -15.40
CA LYS A 335 28.62 2.02 -14.22
C LYS A 335 29.50 3.26 -14.01
N SER A 336 30.04 3.82 -15.10
CA SER A 336 30.78 5.09 -15.02
C SER A 336 29.93 6.23 -14.49
N LYS A 337 28.72 6.40 -15.02
CA LYS A 337 27.75 7.40 -14.50
C LYS A 337 27.45 7.23 -13.02
N LEU A 338 27.26 5.97 -12.56
CA LEU A 338 27.03 5.70 -11.13
C LEU A 338 28.25 6.08 -10.29
N ILE A 339 29.47 5.76 -10.75
CA ILE A 339 30.69 6.10 -10.04
C ILE A 339 30.87 7.63 -9.96
N ASP A 340 30.60 8.33 -11.05
CA ASP A 340 30.69 9.79 -11.08
C ASP A 340 29.67 10.43 -10.14
N TYR A 341 28.43 9.95 -10.14
CA TYR A 341 27.40 10.37 -9.19
C TYR A 341 27.83 10.14 -7.73
N ILE A 342 28.35 8.94 -7.40
CA ILE A 342 28.84 8.63 -6.06
C ILE A 342 29.95 9.58 -5.64
N LYS A 343 30.92 9.87 -6.54
CA LYS A 343 32.01 10.81 -6.26
C LYS A 343 31.49 12.21 -6.00
N GLU A 344 30.51 12.68 -6.77
CA GLU A 344 29.91 14.00 -6.60
C GLU A 344 29.17 14.11 -5.27
N GLN A 345 28.32 13.13 -4.93
CA GLN A 345 27.59 13.09 -3.65
C GLN A 345 28.55 12.99 -2.46
N PHE A 346 29.54 12.11 -2.55
CA PHE A 346 30.55 11.98 -1.50
C PHE A 346 31.32 13.29 -1.29
N ARG A 347 31.67 14.00 -2.37
CA ARG A 347 32.36 15.29 -2.30
C ARG A 347 31.46 16.35 -1.62
N GLU A 348 30.22 16.44 -1.99
CA GLU A 348 29.26 17.38 -1.39
C GLU A 348 29.04 17.10 0.11
N ASP A 349 28.79 15.85 0.47
CA ASP A 349 28.57 15.44 1.86
C ASP A 349 29.86 15.61 2.70
N TRP A 350 31.00 15.28 2.12
CA TRP A 350 32.29 15.51 2.73
C TRP A 350 32.53 17.01 3.01
N MET A 351 32.25 17.87 2.03
CA MET A 351 32.40 19.31 2.19
C MET A 351 31.46 19.88 3.27
N LYS A 352 30.26 19.34 3.40
CA LYS A 352 29.28 19.76 4.42
C LYS A 352 29.68 19.30 5.83
N THR A 353 30.32 18.15 5.96
CA THR A 353 30.61 17.52 7.26
C THR A 353 31.99 17.83 7.82
N GLN A 354 32.95 18.25 6.97
CA GLN A 354 34.31 18.55 7.43
C GLN A 354 34.47 20.02 7.80
N GLY A 355 34.70 20.27 9.11
CA GLY A 355 35.04 21.59 9.61
C GLY A 355 36.51 22.01 9.36
N ASP A 356 37.34 21.13 8.79
CA ASP A 356 38.78 21.39 8.52
C ASP A 356 39.04 21.61 7.03
N PRO A 357 39.32 22.86 6.61
CA PRO A 357 39.60 23.18 5.20
C PRO A 357 40.80 22.41 4.62
N ALA A 358 41.80 22.04 5.44
CA ALA A 358 42.95 21.31 4.97
C ALA A 358 42.64 19.86 4.55
N ARG A 359 41.59 19.27 5.09
CA ARG A 359 41.09 17.94 4.65
C ARG A 359 40.33 18.00 3.36
N ILE A 360 39.60 19.08 3.11
CA ILE A 360 38.84 19.30 1.87
C ILE A 360 39.79 19.38 0.65
N VAL A 361 40.96 20.02 0.81
CA VAL A 361 41.95 20.17 -0.25
C VAL A 361 42.67 18.86 -0.59
N ARG A 362 42.69 17.89 0.34
CA ARG A 362 43.36 16.59 0.17
C ARG A 362 42.46 15.48 -0.41
N ALA A 363 41.17 15.71 -0.47
CA ALA A 363 40.17 14.77 -1.02
C ALA A 363 39.85 15.09 -2.48
#